data_90ea4260f1997caba1aa5ca4b754d2dc
#
_entry.id   90ea4260f1997caba1aa5ca4b754d2dc
#
_cell.length_a   1.000
_cell.length_b   1.000
_cell.length_c   1.000
_cell.angle_alpha   90.00
_cell.angle_beta   90.00
_cell.angle_gamma   90.00
#
_symmetry.space_group_name_H-M   'P 1'
#
loop_
_entity.id
_entity.type
_entity.pdbx_description
1 polymer ?
#
loop_
_entity_poly.entity_id
_entity_poly.type
_entity_poly.pdbx_seq_one_letter_code
_entity_poly.pdbx_strand_id
1 'polypeptide(L)'
;MDNESLLLSLGVVRPSARTAASMFNDVFPDAAPRPNERHRIFDERSTIGLMLGQALNRNAPCKDAVRRLQIEFGETASSSTAAYCKARYRVRPETVRIMSTRLSAEADGLCDTHGFNRILALDATTFQMPDTDANRSEWPYAGGQKPGCGFPVASALMAHSLVGKGSEVLAMASWKAHDFRLYVESSGSFREGDLQVGDRAFCSYTAFALLREAKADGIFRGKEWCLKTRADDIALGDGDRIAVWRKCQSKRSMTVPKERREGFPDEIRVRVITATIRARGFRDEKIVVVTSLLDPEKYPKEMILKLYLRRWEIEVSFRDMKTTLRYEFVRGQSPRMVKLEIEILLLAYNLMRYVMSRGGKGSQGIRFGIASTSAAVKSFLSVIQSVYRSGRSCARAFSRLVAAVVSDVLPRRKRRPYVRAVKRRPKPYPLLTKPRGEYASEEVK
;
A
#
# COMPACT_ATOMS: atom_id res chain seq x y z
N MET A 1 -0.91 -34.65 -13.14
CA MET A 1 -0.86 -33.48 -14.03
C MET A 1 0.53 -32.88 -13.88
N ASP A 2 1.25 -32.70 -14.97
CA ASP A 2 2.52 -31.99 -14.91
C ASP A 2 2.28 -30.50 -14.65
N ASN A 3 3.34 -29.80 -14.23
CA ASN A 3 3.24 -28.37 -13.92
C ASN A 3 2.80 -27.51 -15.12
N GLU A 4 2.99 -28.00 -16.36
CA GLU A 4 2.56 -27.31 -17.58
C GLU A 4 1.06 -27.39 -17.78
N SER A 5 0.48 -28.56 -17.61
CA SER A 5 -0.98 -28.75 -17.70
C SER A 5 -1.72 -27.99 -16.62
N LEU A 6 -1.15 -27.85 -15.40
CA LEU A 6 -1.73 -27.05 -14.33
C LEU A 6 -1.68 -25.54 -14.67
N LEU A 7 -0.58 -25.06 -15.21
CA LEU A 7 -0.42 -23.64 -15.61
C LEU A 7 -1.37 -23.26 -16.74
N LEU A 8 -1.56 -24.13 -17.73
CA LEU A 8 -2.51 -23.93 -18.84
C LEU A 8 -3.96 -23.97 -18.35
N SER A 9 -4.30 -24.89 -17.45
CA SER A 9 -5.67 -25.00 -16.90
C SER A 9 -6.05 -23.81 -16.02
N LEU A 10 -5.06 -23.10 -15.45
CA LEU A 10 -5.24 -21.88 -14.65
C LEU A 10 -5.17 -20.59 -15.49
N GLY A 11 -5.07 -20.68 -16.82
CA GLY A 11 -4.98 -19.51 -17.69
C GLY A 11 -3.67 -18.72 -17.54
N VAL A 12 -2.62 -19.33 -16.98
CA VAL A 12 -1.31 -18.70 -16.79
C VAL A 12 -0.61 -18.61 -18.13
N VAL A 13 -0.61 -17.42 -18.73
CA VAL A 13 0.19 -17.14 -19.92
C VAL A 13 1.65 -17.06 -19.51
N ARG A 14 2.51 -17.93 -20.06
CA ARG A 14 3.96 -17.82 -19.87
C ARG A 14 4.41 -16.41 -20.31
N PRO A 15 5.10 -15.65 -19.43
CA PRO A 15 5.68 -14.39 -19.87
C PRO A 15 6.68 -14.72 -20.99
N SER A 16 6.62 -13.95 -22.08
CA SER A 16 7.67 -14.09 -23.11
C SER A 16 9.03 -13.81 -22.46
N ALA A 17 10.09 -14.39 -23.00
CA ALA A 17 11.46 -14.14 -22.52
C ALA A 17 11.79 -12.63 -22.50
N ARG A 18 11.29 -11.87 -23.47
CA ARG A 18 11.37 -10.40 -23.51
C ARG A 18 10.66 -9.74 -22.33
N THR A 19 9.44 -10.16 -21.99
CA THR A 19 8.66 -9.57 -20.89
C THR A 19 9.31 -9.78 -19.54
N ALA A 20 9.90 -10.96 -19.30
CA ALA A 20 10.55 -11.25 -18.02
C ALA A 20 11.93 -10.58 -17.89
N ALA A 21 12.67 -10.43 -19.00
CA ALA A 21 13.92 -9.67 -19.01
C ALA A 21 13.65 -8.15 -18.84
N SER A 22 12.65 -7.60 -19.53
CA SER A 22 12.20 -6.22 -19.36
C SER A 22 11.83 -5.94 -17.91
N MET A 23 11.03 -6.79 -17.29
CA MET A 23 10.67 -6.65 -15.89
C MET A 23 11.85 -6.69 -14.92
N PHE A 24 12.78 -7.61 -15.13
CA PHE A 24 13.96 -7.64 -14.29
C PHE A 24 14.75 -6.34 -14.41
N ASN A 25 14.86 -5.80 -15.62
CA ASN A 25 15.51 -4.53 -15.88
C ASN A 25 14.68 -3.33 -15.36
N ASP A 26 13.33 -3.43 -15.32
CA ASP A 26 12.46 -2.40 -14.77
C ASP A 26 12.52 -2.37 -13.23
N VAL A 27 12.60 -3.54 -12.59
CA VAL A 27 12.80 -3.65 -11.14
C VAL A 27 14.25 -3.37 -10.75
N PHE A 28 15.20 -3.75 -11.60
CA PHE A 28 16.62 -3.52 -11.44
C PHE A 28 17.19 -2.91 -12.72
N PRO A 29 16.91 -1.63 -13.00
CA PRO A 29 17.37 -0.99 -14.21
C PRO A 29 18.89 -1.14 -14.33
N ASP A 30 19.37 -1.53 -15.50
CA ASP A 30 20.77 -1.46 -15.81
C ASP A 30 21.20 0.00 -15.67
N ALA A 31 21.74 0.33 -14.50
CA ALA A 31 22.49 1.55 -14.36
C ALA A 31 23.72 1.34 -15.23
N ALA A 32 23.73 1.93 -16.43
CA ALA A 32 24.94 2.01 -17.23
C ALA A 32 26.05 2.47 -16.28
N PRO A 33 27.18 1.76 -16.18
CA PRO A 33 28.27 2.16 -15.30
C PRO A 33 28.65 3.58 -15.67
N ARG A 34 28.56 4.49 -14.70
CA ARG A 34 29.00 5.88 -14.92
C ARG A 34 30.49 5.84 -15.23
N PRO A 35 30.97 6.58 -16.23
CA PRO A 35 32.40 6.71 -16.45
C PRO A 35 33.05 7.08 -15.12
N ASN A 36 34.03 6.31 -14.66
CA ASN A 36 34.73 6.40 -13.36
C ASN A 36 34.01 5.84 -12.12
N GLU A 37 32.96 5.03 -12.25
CA GLU A 37 32.37 4.38 -11.09
C GLU A 37 33.26 3.23 -10.63
N ARG A 38 33.77 3.32 -9.38
CA ARG A 38 34.49 2.21 -8.75
C ARG A 38 33.56 1.02 -8.59
N HIS A 39 33.96 -0.17 -9.06
CA HIS A 39 33.23 -1.42 -8.79
C HIS A 39 33.13 -1.63 -7.27
N ARG A 40 31.96 -1.35 -6.71
CA ARG A 40 31.66 -1.51 -5.28
C ARG A 40 30.84 -2.77 -5.09
N ILE A 41 31.13 -3.53 -4.04
CA ILE A 41 30.30 -4.67 -3.62
C ILE A 41 28.86 -4.20 -3.34
N PHE A 42 28.70 -3.00 -2.76
CA PHE A 42 27.42 -2.34 -2.47
C PHE A 42 27.16 -1.22 -3.48
N ASP A 43 26.95 -1.54 -4.74
CA ASP A 43 26.32 -0.62 -5.69
C ASP A 43 24.84 -0.40 -5.35
N GLU A 44 24.16 0.52 -6.04
CA GLU A 44 22.76 0.85 -5.75
C GLU A 44 21.85 -0.36 -5.92
N ARG A 45 22.05 -1.14 -6.97
CA ARG A 45 21.27 -2.34 -7.31
C ARG A 45 21.42 -3.44 -6.27
N SER A 46 22.65 -3.82 -5.96
CA SER A 46 22.95 -4.82 -4.92
C SER A 46 22.40 -4.37 -3.56
N THR A 47 22.51 -3.08 -3.26
CA THR A 47 21.99 -2.50 -2.01
C THR A 47 20.47 -2.62 -1.94
N ILE A 48 19.73 -2.24 -3.00
CA ILE A 48 18.27 -2.39 -3.06
C ILE A 48 17.87 -3.87 -2.94
N GLY A 49 18.56 -4.78 -3.64
CA GLY A 49 18.32 -6.22 -3.55
C GLY A 49 18.49 -6.78 -2.14
N LEU A 50 19.52 -6.34 -1.42
CA LEU A 50 19.75 -6.69 -0.02
C LEU A 50 18.68 -6.14 0.91
N MET A 51 18.27 -4.88 0.70
CA MET A 51 17.19 -4.25 1.47
C MET A 51 15.85 -4.96 1.23
N LEU A 52 15.54 -5.35 -0.01
CA LEU A 52 14.39 -6.20 -0.33
C LEU A 52 14.45 -7.54 0.40
N GLY A 53 15.62 -8.18 0.40
CA GLY A 53 15.85 -9.42 1.15
C GLY A 53 15.62 -9.27 2.65
N GLN A 54 16.02 -8.14 3.24
CA GLN A 54 15.72 -7.82 4.65
C GLN A 54 14.21 -7.63 4.87
N ALA A 55 13.54 -6.86 4.01
CA ALA A 55 12.10 -6.62 4.07
C ALA A 55 11.31 -7.94 4.04
N LEU A 56 11.59 -8.81 3.07
CA LEU A 56 10.95 -10.12 2.93
C LEU A 56 11.31 -11.10 4.06
N ASN A 57 12.38 -10.85 4.78
CA ASN A 57 12.78 -11.60 5.97
C ASN A 57 12.31 -10.92 7.27
N ARG A 58 11.07 -10.45 7.30
CA ARG A 58 10.45 -9.82 8.47
C ARG A 58 11.24 -8.61 8.99
N ASN A 59 11.69 -7.78 8.08
CA ASN A 59 12.51 -6.61 8.37
C ASN A 59 13.79 -6.97 9.16
N ALA A 60 14.56 -7.93 8.65
CA ALA A 60 15.76 -8.45 9.30
C ALA A 60 16.84 -7.37 9.53
N PRO A 61 17.74 -7.56 10.51
CA PRO A 61 18.84 -6.62 10.76
C PRO A 61 19.84 -6.52 9.59
N CYS A 62 20.56 -5.40 9.50
CA CYS A 62 21.63 -5.22 8.51
C CYS A 62 22.70 -6.33 8.55
N LYS A 63 22.94 -6.91 9.73
CA LYS A 63 23.87 -8.01 9.89
C LYS A 63 23.49 -9.26 9.08
N ASP A 64 22.18 -9.52 8.92
CA ASP A 64 21.70 -10.63 8.11
C ASP A 64 21.97 -10.41 6.60
N ALA A 65 21.83 -9.17 6.14
CA ALA A 65 22.16 -8.81 4.75
C ALA A 65 23.66 -9.02 4.46
N VAL A 66 24.52 -8.57 5.38
CA VAL A 66 25.97 -8.75 5.27
C VAL A 66 26.37 -10.22 5.32
N ARG A 67 25.78 -11.02 6.22
CA ARG A 67 26.04 -12.47 6.28
C ARG A 67 25.66 -13.21 5.00
N ARG A 68 24.56 -12.80 4.35
CA ARG A 68 24.18 -13.38 3.05
C ARG A 68 25.25 -13.11 2.01
N LEU A 69 25.79 -11.89 1.96
CA LEU A 69 26.87 -11.57 1.06
C LEU A 69 28.13 -12.39 1.36
N GLN A 70 28.47 -12.61 2.63
CA GLN A 70 29.61 -13.44 3.01
C GLN A 70 29.43 -14.88 2.54
N ILE A 71 28.23 -15.43 2.63
CA ILE A 71 27.92 -16.79 2.12
C ILE A 71 28.04 -16.82 0.59
N GLU A 72 27.60 -15.75 -0.09
CA GLU A 72 27.60 -15.68 -1.56
C GLU A 72 29.00 -15.42 -2.14
N PHE A 73 29.80 -14.55 -1.49
CA PHE A 73 31.12 -14.08 -1.98
C PHE A 73 32.33 -14.58 -1.20
N GLY A 74 32.09 -15.38 -0.17
CA GLY A 74 33.17 -15.89 0.67
C GLY A 74 33.85 -14.81 1.53
N GLU A 75 35.09 -15.01 1.89
CA GLU A 75 35.86 -14.16 2.82
C GLU A 75 36.19 -12.76 2.27
N THR A 76 35.93 -12.50 1.00
CA THR A 76 36.18 -11.17 0.39
C THR A 76 35.24 -10.10 0.89
N ALA A 77 34.12 -10.46 1.52
CA ALA A 77 33.15 -9.53 2.08
C ALA A 77 33.40 -9.29 3.58
N SER A 78 33.60 -8.02 3.96
CA SER A 78 33.75 -7.63 5.36
C SER A 78 32.51 -8.02 6.20
N SER A 79 32.74 -8.52 7.41
CA SER A 79 31.69 -8.80 8.41
C SER A 79 31.05 -7.52 9.00
N SER A 80 31.65 -6.35 8.75
CA SER A 80 31.16 -5.05 9.23
C SER A 80 29.93 -4.58 8.45
N THR A 81 28.92 -4.13 9.16
CA THR A 81 27.73 -3.52 8.55
C THR A 81 27.94 -2.07 8.08
N ALA A 82 29.08 -1.46 8.43
CA ALA A 82 29.32 -0.04 8.17
C ALA A 82 29.27 0.33 6.68
N ALA A 83 29.92 -0.48 5.82
CA ALA A 83 29.91 -0.25 4.37
C ALA A 83 28.51 -0.38 3.78
N TYR A 84 27.74 -1.39 4.20
CA TYR A 84 26.35 -1.57 3.80
C TYR A 84 25.45 -0.44 4.29
N CYS A 85 25.56 -0.03 5.55
CA CYS A 85 24.81 1.12 6.09
C CYS A 85 25.09 2.39 5.30
N LYS A 86 26.39 2.70 4.98
CA LYS A 86 26.75 3.81 4.09
C LYS A 86 26.14 3.67 2.69
N ALA A 87 26.08 2.45 2.14
CA ALA A 87 25.46 2.21 0.84
C ALA A 87 23.95 2.49 0.85
N ARG A 88 23.23 2.08 1.89
CA ARG A 88 21.80 2.39 2.08
C ARG A 88 21.52 3.90 2.04
N TYR A 89 22.39 4.72 2.62
CA TYR A 89 22.26 6.20 2.56
C TYR A 89 22.42 6.77 1.15
N ARG A 90 23.06 6.05 0.21
CA ARG A 90 23.19 6.49 -1.20
C ARG A 90 21.96 6.15 -2.04
N VAL A 91 21.17 5.16 -1.64
CA VAL A 91 19.93 4.80 -2.33
C VAL A 91 18.93 5.96 -2.22
N ARG A 92 18.34 6.34 -3.34
CA ARG A 92 17.34 7.42 -3.39
C ARG A 92 15.94 6.85 -3.18
N PRO A 93 15.17 7.33 -2.19
CA PRO A 93 13.80 6.86 -1.96
C PRO A 93 12.90 6.99 -3.21
N GLU A 94 13.11 8.04 -4.00
CA GLU A 94 12.36 8.31 -5.24
C GLU A 94 12.58 7.22 -6.29
N THR A 95 13.80 6.73 -6.44
CA THR A 95 14.11 5.61 -7.34
C THR A 95 13.32 4.35 -6.93
N VAL A 96 13.33 4.03 -5.65
CA VAL A 96 12.60 2.87 -5.11
C VAL A 96 11.09 3.04 -5.31
N ARG A 97 10.56 4.25 -5.07
CA ARG A 97 9.15 4.55 -5.28
C ARG A 97 8.75 4.38 -6.75
N ILE A 98 9.56 4.87 -7.70
CA ILE A 98 9.29 4.69 -9.13
C ILE A 98 9.22 3.20 -9.49
N MET A 99 10.16 2.39 -9.02
CA MET A 99 10.15 0.93 -9.22
C MET A 99 8.88 0.30 -8.64
N SER A 100 8.51 0.67 -7.43
CA SER A 100 7.32 0.17 -6.73
C SER A 100 6.03 0.52 -7.47
N THR A 101 5.91 1.77 -7.93
CA THR A 101 4.73 2.25 -8.67
C THR A 101 4.61 1.56 -10.04
N ARG A 102 5.72 1.31 -10.74
CA ARG A 102 5.71 0.56 -12.00
C ARG A 102 5.20 -0.86 -11.81
N LEU A 103 5.67 -1.59 -10.78
CA LEU A 103 5.15 -2.93 -10.48
C LEU A 103 3.65 -2.94 -10.19
N SER A 104 3.16 -1.93 -9.47
CA SER A 104 1.72 -1.78 -9.21
C SER A 104 0.94 -1.55 -10.50
N ALA A 105 1.42 -0.65 -11.38
CA ALA A 105 0.78 -0.37 -12.67
C ALA A 105 0.79 -1.59 -13.60
N GLU A 106 1.88 -2.34 -13.66
CA GLU A 106 1.96 -3.59 -14.41
C GLU A 106 0.95 -4.65 -13.90
N ALA A 107 0.79 -4.73 -12.57
CA ALA A 107 -0.22 -5.61 -11.97
C ALA A 107 -1.65 -5.17 -12.32
N ASP A 108 -1.92 -3.85 -12.34
CA ASP A 108 -3.22 -3.29 -12.73
C ASP A 108 -3.53 -3.56 -14.20
N GLY A 109 -2.55 -3.42 -15.09
CA GLY A 109 -2.69 -3.69 -16.52
C GLY A 109 -3.01 -5.14 -16.88
N LEU A 110 -2.92 -6.07 -15.94
CA LEU A 110 -3.32 -7.47 -16.12
C LEU A 110 -4.81 -7.73 -15.85
N CYS A 111 -5.56 -6.73 -15.36
CA CYS A 111 -6.91 -6.89 -14.85
C CYS A 111 -7.86 -5.84 -15.47
N ASP A 112 -9.17 -6.09 -15.38
CA ASP A 112 -10.19 -5.14 -15.80
C ASP A 112 -10.32 -4.00 -14.78
N THR A 113 -10.20 -2.76 -15.25
CA THR A 113 -10.33 -1.52 -14.48
C THR A 113 -11.70 -0.86 -14.65
N HIS A 114 -12.66 -1.50 -15.29
CA HIS A 114 -13.99 -0.94 -15.55
C HIS A 114 -13.97 0.46 -16.24
N GLY A 115 -12.97 0.71 -17.05
CA GLY A 115 -12.81 1.98 -17.79
C GLY A 115 -12.13 3.11 -17.00
N PHE A 116 -11.70 2.87 -15.75
CA PHE A 116 -10.89 3.81 -14.98
C PHE A 116 -9.39 3.56 -15.22
N ASN A 117 -8.58 4.60 -15.06
CA ASN A 117 -7.12 4.44 -15.13
C ASN A 117 -6.58 3.67 -13.92
N ARG A 118 -7.06 4.02 -12.73
CA ARG A 118 -6.77 3.30 -11.47
C ARG A 118 -8.02 3.29 -10.58
N ILE A 119 -8.21 2.22 -9.82
CA ILE A 119 -9.24 2.15 -8.76
C ILE A 119 -8.51 1.99 -7.43
N LEU A 120 -8.51 3.04 -6.59
CA LEU A 120 -7.67 3.16 -5.42
C LEU A 120 -8.53 3.22 -4.14
N ALA A 121 -8.38 2.25 -3.24
CA ALA A 121 -8.88 2.39 -1.88
C ALA A 121 -7.91 3.28 -1.07
N LEU A 122 -8.46 4.24 -0.32
CA LEU A 122 -7.70 5.18 0.50
C LEU A 122 -7.96 4.92 1.98
N ASP A 123 -6.90 4.87 2.77
CA ASP A 123 -6.97 4.83 4.24
C ASP A 123 -5.64 5.24 4.85
N ALA A 124 -5.67 5.71 6.10
CA ALA A 124 -4.46 6.09 6.81
C ALA A 124 -3.97 4.97 7.72
N THR A 125 -2.64 4.90 7.86
CA THR A 125 -1.98 3.96 8.75
C THR A 125 -0.78 4.62 9.43
N THR A 126 -0.23 4.01 10.48
CA THR A 126 0.89 4.56 11.24
C THR A 126 2.10 3.65 11.16
N PHE A 127 3.29 4.25 11.20
CA PHE A 127 4.57 3.55 11.33
C PHE A 127 5.28 4.04 12.59
N GLN A 128 5.76 3.10 13.38
CA GLN A 128 6.61 3.38 14.53
C GLN A 128 8.09 3.26 14.13
N MET A 129 8.93 4.05 14.74
CA MET A 129 10.36 4.12 14.40
C MET A 129 11.23 4.29 15.64
N PRO A 130 12.57 4.09 15.53
CA PRO A 130 13.49 4.29 16.63
C PRO A 130 13.42 5.70 17.23
N ASP A 131 13.59 5.76 18.53
CA ASP A 131 13.56 6.97 19.33
C ASP A 131 14.90 7.71 19.21
N THR A 132 15.10 8.45 18.12
CA THR A 132 16.24 9.31 17.86
C THR A 132 15.83 10.77 17.78
N ASP A 133 16.76 11.71 18.05
CA ASP A 133 16.48 13.15 17.97
C ASP A 133 15.97 13.54 16.59
N ALA A 134 16.60 13.00 15.54
CA ALA A 134 16.20 13.25 14.16
C ALA A 134 14.78 12.79 13.85
N ASN A 135 14.38 11.59 14.31
CA ASN A 135 13.03 11.07 14.11
C ASN A 135 12.01 11.84 14.95
N ARG A 136 12.35 12.21 16.21
CA ARG A 136 11.46 13.03 17.05
C ARG A 136 11.20 14.41 16.51
N SER A 137 12.21 15.02 15.87
CA SER A 137 12.09 16.34 15.26
C SER A 137 11.06 16.34 14.12
N GLU A 138 11.05 15.30 13.28
CA GLU A 138 10.10 15.18 12.16
C GLU A 138 8.75 14.60 12.62
N TRP A 139 8.78 13.57 13.48
CA TRP A 139 7.59 12.86 13.96
C TRP A 139 7.62 12.74 15.49
N PRO A 140 6.87 13.59 16.19
CA PRO A 140 6.81 13.54 17.64
C PRO A 140 6.11 12.27 18.15
N TYR A 141 6.25 12.00 19.44
CA TYR A 141 5.54 10.90 20.10
C TYR A 141 4.03 10.98 19.94
N ALA A 142 3.36 9.82 19.97
CA ALA A 142 1.91 9.75 20.07
C ALA A 142 1.42 10.47 21.34
N GLY A 143 0.21 11.03 21.30
CA GLY A 143 -0.31 11.90 22.36
C GLY A 143 -0.28 11.27 23.75
N GLY A 144 0.05 12.08 24.74
CA GLY A 144 0.10 11.69 26.15
C GLY A 144 1.37 10.97 26.58
N GLN A 145 2.32 10.70 25.67
CA GLN A 145 3.60 10.08 26.05
C GLN A 145 4.62 11.14 26.44
N LYS A 146 5.29 10.92 27.58
CA LYS A 146 6.42 11.74 28.01
C LYS A 146 7.68 11.44 27.20
N PRO A 147 8.64 12.37 27.10
CA PRO A 147 9.94 12.10 26.49
C PRO A 147 10.60 10.83 27.06
N GLY A 148 11.15 9.97 26.20
CA GLY A 148 11.77 8.69 26.59
C GLY A 148 10.81 7.56 26.93
N CYS A 149 9.49 7.82 27.03
CA CYS A 149 8.47 6.80 27.35
C CYS A 149 7.76 6.22 26.13
N GLY A 150 7.99 6.75 24.93
CA GLY A 150 7.31 6.36 23.70
C GLY A 150 8.26 6.11 22.55
N PHE A 151 7.67 5.98 21.37
CA PHE A 151 8.37 5.97 20.09
C PHE A 151 7.77 7.05 19.19
N PRO A 152 8.59 7.69 18.33
CA PRO A 152 8.05 8.55 17.28
C PRO A 152 7.12 7.78 16.35
N VAL A 153 6.04 8.44 15.93
CA VAL A 153 5.00 7.84 15.08
C VAL A 153 4.70 8.77 13.90
N ALA A 154 4.82 8.23 12.70
CA ALA A 154 4.33 8.87 11.49
C ALA A 154 2.96 8.31 11.10
N SER A 155 2.06 9.18 10.65
CA SER A 155 0.83 8.82 9.94
C SER A 155 1.07 8.89 8.44
N ALA A 156 0.64 7.88 7.70
CA ALA A 156 0.75 7.83 6.26
C ALA A 156 -0.61 7.56 5.62
N LEU A 157 -1.01 8.40 4.65
CA LEU A 157 -2.13 8.09 3.78
C LEU A 157 -1.64 7.15 2.69
N MET A 158 -2.28 6.00 2.60
CA MET A 158 -1.99 4.95 1.65
C MET A 158 -3.06 4.89 0.57
N ALA A 159 -2.64 4.62 -0.66
CA ALA A 159 -3.51 4.14 -1.71
C ALA A 159 -3.23 2.65 -1.96
N HIS A 160 -4.30 1.87 -2.09
CA HIS A 160 -4.25 0.45 -2.42
C HIS A 160 -5.06 0.19 -3.68
N SER A 161 -4.42 -0.31 -4.73
CA SER A 161 -5.13 -0.68 -5.95
C SER A 161 -6.14 -1.80 -5.66
N LEU A 162 -7.40 -1.54 -5.97
CA LEU A 162 -8.44 -2.56 -5.91
C LEU A 162 -8.35 -3.57 -7.07
N VAL A 163 -7.48 -3.33 -8.04
CA VAL A 163 -7.27 -4.14 -9.24
C VAL A 163 -6.05 -5.05 -9.05
N GLY A 164 -4.84 -4.56 -9.23
CA GLY A 164 -3.58 -5.31 -9.11
C GLY A 164 -3.11 -5.52 -7.67
N LYS A 165 -3.79 -4.92 -6.68
CA LYS A 165 -3.49 -5.06 -5.23
C LYS A 165 -2.16 -4.47 -4.79
N GLY A 166 -1.52 -3.63 -5.59
CA GLY A 166 -0.37 -2.86 -5.17
C GLY A 166 -0.74 -1.75 -4.18
N SER A 167 0.24 -1.22 -3.48
CA SER A 167 0.04 -0.13 -2.51
C SER A 167 1.13 0.92 -2.65
N GLU A 168 0.78 2.19 -2.40
CA GLU A 168 1.70 3.33 -2.38
C GLU A 168 1.40 4.27 -1.23
N VAL A 169 2.40 5.01 -0.76
CA VAL A 169 2.23 6.14 0.17
C VAL A 169 1.96 7.40 -0.65
N LEU A 170 0.82 8.04 -0.41
CA LEU A 170 0.48 9.31 -1.05
C LEU A 170 1.03 10.51 -0.28
N ALA A 171 0.92 10.48 1.05
CA ALA A 171 1.44 11.52 1.94
C ALA A 171 1.84 10.92 3.28
N MET A 172 2.79 11.55 3.97
CA MET A 172 3.23 11.17 5.30
C MET A 172 3.48 12.41 6.16
N ALA A 173 2.92 12.41 7.36
CA ALA A 173 3.13 13.48 8.34
C ALA A 173 3.16 12.92 9.77
N SER A 174 3.28 13.82 10.75
CA SER A 174 3.13 13.49 12.16
C SER A 174 1.75 12.82 12.43
N TRP A 175 1.69 11.91 13.41
CA TRP A 175 0.45 11.26 13.85
C TRP A 175 -0.67 12.26 14.21
N LYS A 176 -0.35 13.52 14.49
CA LYS A 176 -1.32 14.60 14.75
C LYS A 176 -2.07 15.04 13.50
N ALA A 177 -1.57 14.72 12.31
CA ALA A 177 -2.24 15.05 11.08
C ALA A 177 -3.46 14.14 10.88
N HIS A 178 -4.63 14.75 10.74
CA HIS A 178 -5.84 14.03 10.40
C HIS A 178 -5.76 13.48 8.96
N ASP A 179 -6.40 12.35 8.69
CA ASP A 179 -6.42 11.68 7.39
C ASP A 179 -6.80 12.65 6.26
N PHE A 180 -7.75 13.55 6.51
CA PHE A 180 -8.17 14.53 5.52
C PHE A 180 -7.09 15.58 5.21
N ARG A 181 -6.22 15.92 6.15
CA ARG A 181 -5.06 16.79 5.89
C ARG A 181 -4.08 16.10 4.97
N LEU A 182 -3.74 14.84 5.25
CA LEU A 182 -2.89 14.03 4.37
C LEU A 182 -3.49 13.90 2.97
N TYR A 183 -4.82 13.78 2.88
CA TYR A 183 -5.54 13.74 1.61
C TYR A 183 -5.36 15.02 0.80
N VAL A 184 -5.49 16.18 1.43
CA VAL A 184 -5.26 17.48 0.77
C VAL A 184 -3.80 17.61 0.34
N GLU A 185 -2.84 17.27 1.21
CA GLU A 185 -1.40 17.30 0.91
C GLU A 185 -1.05 16.36 -0.27
N SER A 186 -1.75 15.23 -0.41
CA SER A 186 -1.55 14.27 -1.49
C SER A 186 -2.24 14.63 -2.80
N SER A 187 -3.08 15.68 -2.83
CA SER A 187 -3.94 15.97 -3.99
C SER A 187 -3.19 16.24 -5.30
N GLY A 188 -1.92 16.64 -5.23
CA GLY A 188 -1.04 16.77 -6.40
C GLY A 188 -0.66 15.43 -7.06
N SER A 189 -0.93 14.29 -6.41
CA SER A 189 -0.72 12.94 -6.95
C SER A 189 -1.97 12.33 -7.60
N PHE A 190 -3.11 13.01 -7.53
CA PHE A 190 -4.35 12.56 -8.18
C PHE A 190 -4.21 12.69 -9.69
N ARG A 191 -4.72 11.71 -10.43
CA ARG A 191 -4.59 11.65 -11.88
C ARG A 191 -5.96 11.62 -12.54
N GLU A 192 -6.04 12.19 -13.73
CA GLU A 192 -7.22 12.09 -14.59
C GLU A 192 -7.62 10.62 -14.78
N GLY A 193 -8.90 10.30 -14.65
CA GLY A 193 -9.45 8.96 -14.80
C GLY A 193 -9.21 8.02 -13.59
N ASP A 194 -8.66 8.50 -12.46
CA ASP A 194 -8.63 7.73 -11.22
C ASP A 194 -10.02 7.63 -10.58
N LEU A 195 -10.33 6.50 -9.99
CA LEU A 195 -11.45 6.33 -9.07
C LEU A 195 -10.92 6.08 -7.65
N GLN A 196 -11.24 6.98 -6.73
CA GLN A 196 -10.86 6.88 -5.33
C GLN A 196 -12.01 6.33 -4.49
N VAL A 197 -11.73 5.33 -3.65
CA VAL A 197 -12.71 4.71 -2.75
C VAL A 197 -12.24 4.90 -1.31
N GLY A 198 -13.01 5.60 -0.50
CA GLY A 198 -12.60 5.96 0.86
C GLY A 198 -13.72 5.85 1.90
N ASP A 199 -13.33 6.01 3.14
CA ASP A 199 -14.27 6.01 4.26
C ASP A 199 -14.98 7.37 4.41
N ARG A 200 -15.76 7.52 5.49
CA ARG A 200 -16.50 8.77 5.80
C ARG A 200 -15.58 9.95 6.14
N ALA A 201 -14.29 9.70 6.40
CA ALA A 201 -13.33 10.79 6.65
C ALA A 201 -13.12 11.64 5.39
N PHE A 202 -13.19 11.03 4.22
CA PHE A 202 -13.00 11.70 2.94
C PHE A 202 -14.29 12.30 2.37
N CYS A 203 -15.47 11.89 2.83
CA CYS A 203 -16.75 12.37 2.32
C CYS A 203 -17.00 13.85 2.69
N SER A 204 -16.71 14.75 1.77
CA SER A 204 -16.88 16.20 1.92
C SER A 204 -16.95 16.90 0.57
N TYR A 205 -17.56 18.09 0.53
CA TYR A 205 -17.53 18.98 -0.65
C TYR A 205 -16.08 19.19 -1.14
N THR A 206 -15.16 19.49 -0.21
CA THR A 206 -13.75 19.76 -0.53
C THR A 206 -13.06 18.58 -1.21
N ALA A 207 -13.35 17.34 -0.80
CA ALA A 207 -12.77 16.17 -1.45
C ALA A 207 -13.24 16.05 -2.91
N PHE A 208 -14.54 16.23 -3.17
CA PHE A 208 -15.07 16.19 -4.53
C PHE A 208 -14.60 17.37 -5.38
N ALA A 209 -14.36 18.55 -4.79
CA ALA A 209 -13.76 19.68 -5.49
C ALA A 209 -12.33 19.36 -5.95
N LEU A 210 -11.51 18.76 -5.08
CA LEU A 210 -10.14 18.32 -5.41
C LEU A 210 -10.13 17.23 -6.49
N LEU A 211 -11.06 16.28 -6.43
CA LEU A 211 -11.21 15.25 -7.46
C LEU A 211 -11.59 15.85 -8.81
N ARG A 212 -12.56 16.77 -8.81
CA ARG A 212 -12.99 17.47 -10.03
C ARG A 212 -11.84 18.26 -10.67
N GLU A 213 -11.03 18.94 -9.86
CA GLU A 213 -9.83 19.65 -10.32
C GLU A 213 -8.84 18.69 -11.01
N ALA A 214 -8.67 17.49 -10.45
CA ALA A 214 -7.82 16.43 -11.00
C ALA A 214 -8.47 15.61 -12.13
N LYS A 215 -9.73 15.89 -12.48
CA LYS A 215 -10.56 15.07 -13.39
C LYS A 215 -10.62 13.59 -12.96
N ALA A 216 -10.70 13.37 -11.66
CA ALA A 216 -10.82 12.07 -11.02
C ALA A 216 -12.21 11.92 -10.38
N ASP A 217 -12.57 10.68 -10.07
CA ASP A 217 -13.83 10.34 -9.45
C ASP A 217 -13.66 9.77 -8.03
N GLY A 218 -14.73 9.79 -7.24
CA GLY A 218 -14.72 9.29 -5.87
C GLY A 218 -15.97 8.54 -5.48
N ILE A 219 -15.78 7.52 -4.65
CA ILE A 219 -16.85 6.77 -3.95
C ILE A 219 -16.51 6.79 -2.46
N PHE A 220 -17.24 7.56 -1.66
CA PHE A 220 -16.97 7.70 -0.23
C PHE A 220 -18.17 7.29 0.61
N ARG A 221 -17.92 6.74 1.81
CA ARG A 221 -18.99 6.50 2.76
C ARG A 221 -19.60 7.83 3.22
N GLY A 222 -20.89 7.98 3.03
CA GLY A 222 -21.65 9.15 3.48
C GLY A 222 -21.78 9.20 5.00
N LYS A 223 -22.06 10.40 5.51
CA LYS A 223 -22.41 10.69 6.89
C LYS A 223 -23.92 10.79 7.02
N GLU A 224 -24.45 10.82 8.24
CA GLU A 224 -25.89 10.92 8.52
C GLU A 224 -26.57 12.12 7.83
N TRP A 225 -25.88 13.26 7.77
CA TRP A 225 -26.42 14.44 7.09
C TRP A 225 -26.62 14.24 5.57
N CYS A 226 -25.92 13.29 4.95
CA CYS A 226 -26.13 12.92 3.54
C CYS A 226 -27.47 12.21 3.31
N LEU A 227 -28.15 11.75 4.36
CA LEU A 227 -29.49 11.15 4.27
C LEU A 227 -30.60 12.18 4.08
N LYS A 228 -30.36 13.43 4.45
CA LYS A 228 -31.37 14.52 4.33
C LYS A 228 -31.58 14.79 2.85
N THR A 229 -32.81 14.63 2.40
CA THR A 229 -33.28 15.02 1.06
C THR A 229 -33.58 16.50 1.03
N ARG A 230 -33.27 17.16 -0.04
CA ARG A 230 -33.56 18.58 -0.30
C ARG A 230 -34.49 18.71 -1.49
N ALA A 231 -35.14 19.87 -1.62
CA ALA A 231 -36.07 20.12 -2.71
C ALA A 231 -35.40 20.13 -4.11
N ASP A 232 -34.10 20.40 -4.16
CA ASP A 232 -33.29 20.42 -5.38
C ASP A 232 -32.63 19.05 -5.71
N ASP A 233 -32.90 18.03 -4.89
CA ASP A 233 -32.41 16.65 -5.20
C ASP A 233 -33.24 16.02 -6.33
N ILE A 234 -32.56 15.33 -7.24
CA ILE A 234 -33.17 14.60 -8.36
C ILE A 234 -33.18 13.10 -8.03
N ALA A 235 -34.36 12.53 -7.88
CA ALA A 235 -34.51 11.09 -7.64
C ALA A 235 -34.14 10.29 -8.90
N LEU A 236 -33.33 9.25 -8.71
CA LEU A 236 -32.96 8.29 -9.76
C LEU A 236 -33.63 6.91 -9.54
N GLY A 237 -34.11 6.66 -8.33
CA GLY A 237 -34.75 5.41 -7.92
C GLY A 237 -34.78 5.24 -6.40
N ASP A 238 -35.17 4.06 -5.94
CA ASP A 238 -35.22 3.79 -4.50
C ASP A 238 -33.85 3.87 -3.85
N GLY A 239 -33.73 4.84 -2.93
CA GLY A 239 -32.48 5.13 -2.22
C GLY A 239 -31.34 5.61 -3.12
N ASP A 240 -31.64 6.20 -4.26
CA ASP A 240 -30.68 6.72 -5.23
C ASP A 240 -31.11 8.08 -5.74
N ARG A 241 -30.26 9.10 -5.61
CA ARG A 241 -30.54 10.47 -6.03
C ARG A 241 -29.28 11.27 -6.33
N ILE A 242 -29.42 12.30 -7.13
CA ILE A 242 -28.41 13.34 -7.32
C ILE A 242 -28.72 14.47 -6.34
N ALA A 243 -27.74 14.88 -5.56
CA ALA A 243 -27.80 15.99 -4.64
C ALA A 243 -26.82 17.10 -5.03
N VAL A 244 -27.20 18.36 -4.76
CA VAL A 244 -26.32 19.52 -4.99
C VAL A 244 -25.64 19.90 -3.68
N TRP A 245 -24.32 19.87 -3.68
CA TRP A 245 -23.50 20.32 -2.55
C TRP A 245 -22.89 21.67 -2.83
N ARG A 246 -23.16 22.61 -1.93
CA ARG A 246 -22.68 23.98 -2.03
C ARG A 246 -21.35 24.17 -1.34
N LYS A 247 -20.54 25.07 -1.89
CA LYS A 247 -19.28 25.50 -1.31
C LYS A 247 -19.51 25.99 0.12
N CYS A 248 -18.77 25.44 1.06
CA CYS A 248 -18.92 25.79 2.47
C CYS A 248 -17.58 26.06 3.13
N GLN A 249 -17.57 26.96 4.11
CA GLN A 249 -16.41 27.24 4.95
C GLN A 249 -16.41 26.29 6.16
N SER A 250 -15.99 25.03 5.93
CA SER A 250 -15.83 24.06 6.99
C SER A 250 -14.37 23.97 7.45
N LYS A 251 -14.11 23.39 8.63
CA LYS A 251 -12.74 23.11 9.09
C LYS A 251 -11.94 22.29 8.07
N ARG A 252 -12.59 21.41 7.30
CA ARG A 252 -11.96 20.64 6.22
C ARG A 252 -11.62 21.52 5.01
N SER A 253 -12.51 22.41 4.64
CA SER A 253 -12.24 23.40 3.59
C SER A 253 -11.00 24.24 3.95
N MET A 254 -10.85 24.60 5.22
CA MET A 254 -9.73 25.40 5.73
C MET A 254 -8.36 24.70 5.65
N THR A 255 -8.31 23.38 5.45
CA THR A 255 -7.03 22.67 5.22
C THR A 255 -6.45 22.91 3.82
N VAL A 256 -7.26 23.40 2.89
CA VAL A 256 -6.82 23.77 1.54
C VAL A 256 -6.41 25.25 1.54
N PRO A 257 -5.30 25.66 0.91
CA PRO A 257 -4.92 27.05 0.77
C PRO A 257 -6.07 27.94 0.23
N LYS A 258 -6.16 29.17 0.69
CA LYS A 258 -7.26 30.09 0.38
C LYS A 258 -7.39 30.29 -1.13
N GLU A 259 -6.30 30.55 -1.80
CA GLU A 259 -6.23 30.83 -3.23
C GLU A 259 -6.78 29.66 -4.06
N ARG A 260 -6.41 28.44 -3.69
CA ARG A 260 -6.93 27.21 -4.34
C ARG A 260 -8.44 27.02 -4.07
N ARG A 261 -8.90 27.32 -2.84
CA ARG A 261 -10.32 27.22 -2.49
C ARG A 261 -11.19 28.20 -3.27
N GLU A 262 -10.69 29.42 -3.53
CA GLU A 262 -11.39 30.41 -4.32
C GLU A 262 -11.71 29.91 -5.73
N GLY A 263 -10.82 29.11 -6.33
CA GLY A 263 -11.05 28.47 -7.62
C GLY A 263 -12.03 27.30 -7.63
N PHE A 264 -12.48 26.82 -6.46
CA PHE A 264 -13.47 25.74 -6.42
C PHE A 264 -14.86 26.24 -6.87
N PRO A 265 -15.66 25.39 -7.58
CA PRO A 265 -17.01 25.77 -8.02
C PRO A 265 -17.92 26.03 -6.82
N ASP A 266 -18.93 26.90 -6.98
CA ASP A 266 -19.90 27.18 -5.90
C ASP A 266 -20.77 25.98 -5.59
N GLU A 267 -21.03 25.11 -6.56
CA GLU A 267 -21.85 23.92 -6.43
C GLU A 267 -21.20 22.71 -7.11
N ILE A 268 -21.38 21.54 -6.50
CA ILE A 268 -20.97 20.23 -7.05
C ILE A 268 -22.16 19.29 -6.97
N ARG A 269 -22.48 18.63 -8.08
CA ARG A 269 -23.44 17.53 -8.08
C ARG A 269 -22.75 16.26 -7.61
N VAL A 270 -23.41 15.53 -6.72
CA VAL A 270 -22.99 14.23 -6.22
C VAL A 270 -24.17 13.27 -6.24
N ARG A 271 -23.90 12.00 -6.44
CA ARG A 271 -24.93 10.96 -6.34
C ARG A 271 -24.87 10.33 -4.96
N VAL A 272 -26.02 10.24 -4.30
CA VAL A 272 -26.16 9.70 -2.94
C VAL A 272 -26.96 8.40 -3.03
N ILE A 273 -26.32 7.30 -2.66
CA ILE A 273 -26.89 5.95 -2.72
C ILE A 273 -27.05 5.43 -1.30
N THR A 274 -28.27 5.01 -0.95
CA THR A 274 -28.58 4.34 0.32
C THR A 274 -28.91 2.87 0.03
N ALA A 275 -28.30 1.96 0.79
CA ALA A 275 -28.55 0.54 0.66
C ALA A 275 -28.42 -0.18 2.00
N THR A 276 -29.10 -1.32 2.15
CA THR A 276 -28.90 -2.25 3.25
C THR A 276 -28.07 -3.42 2.75
N ILE A 277 -26.88 -3.56 3.32
CA ILE A 277 -26.00 -4.70 3.01
C ILE A 277 -26.43 -5.90 3.85
N ARG A 278 -26.86 -6.96 3.17
CA ARG A 278 -27.21 -8.24 3.77
C ARG A 278 -26.23 -9.30 3.30
N ALA A 279 -25.52 -9.90 4.23
CA ALA A 279 -24.60 -11.00 3.92
C ALA A 279 -24.67 -12.08 4.99
N ARG A 280 -24.75 -13.36 4.57
CA ARG A 280 -24.79 -14.50 5.49
C ARG A 280 -23.58 -14.48 6.44
N GLY A 281 -23.86 -14.51 7.74
CA GLY A 281 -22.83 -14.45 8.79
C GLY A 281 -22.38 -13.04 9.16
N PHE A 282 -23.07 -12.02 8.66
CA PHE A 282 -22.88 -10.61 9.02
C PHE A 282 -24.21 -10.00 9.49
N ARG A 283 -24.13 -8.93 10.26
CA ARG A 283 -25.30 -8.13 10.63
C ARG A 283 -25.70 -7.27 9.44
N ASP A 284 -27.01 -7.07 9.27
CA ASP A 284 -27.52 -6.11 8.29
C ASP A 284 -26.97 -4.72 8.65
N GLU A 285 -26.39 -4.04 7.67
CA GLU A 285 -25.83 -2.71 7.84
C GLU A 285 -26.42 -1.76 6.80
N LYS A 286 -27.10 -0.69 7.26
CA LYS A 286 -27.52 0.39 6.39
C LYS A 286 -26.32 1.26 6.09
N ILE A 287 -25.99 1.42 4.82
CA ILE A 287 -24.89 2.26 4.36
C ILE A 287 -25.39 3.38 3.47
N VAL A 288 -24.67 4.50 3.52
CA VAL A 288 -24.82 5.61 2.58
C VAL A 288 -23.50 5.75 1.84
N VAL A 289 -23.56 5.80 0.54
CA VAL A 289 -22.40 6.01 -0.34
C VAL A 289 -22.65 7.29 -1.14
N VAL A 290 -21.63 8.13 -1.25
CA VAL A 290 -21.66 9.36 -2.05
C VAL A 290 -20.58 9.26 -3.13
N THR A 291 -20.95 9.62 -4.36
CA THR A 291 -20.03 9.49 -5.50
C THR A 291 -20.19 10.64 -6.50
N SER A 292 -19.13 10.93 -7.25
CA SER A 292 -19.16 11.82 -8.42
C SER A 292 -19.65 11.12 -9.70
N LEU A 293 -19.86 9.81 -9.69
CA LEU A 293 -20.38 9.04 -10.82
C LEU A 293 -21.89 9.21 -10.96
N LEU A 294 -22.30 10.22 -11.72
CA LEU A 294 -23.70 10.70 -11.74
C LEU A 294 -24.61 9.87 -12.66
N ASP A 295 -24.08 9.31 -13.74
CA ASP A 295 -24.84 8.56 -14.75
C ASP A 295 -25.24 7.17 -14.22
N PRO A 296 -26.56 6.88 -14.03
CA PRO A 296 -27.00 5.60 -13.49
C PRO A 296 -26.92 4.44 -14.51
N GLU A 297 -26.95 4.73 -15.82
CA GLU A 297 -26.85 3.71 -16.87
C GLU A 297 -25.40 3.25 -17.00
N LYS A 298 -24.46 4.19 -17.07
CA LYS A 298 -23.03 3.91 -17.14
C LYS A 298 -22.49 3.30 -15.84
N TYR A 299 -22.98 3.77 -14.70
CA TYR A 299 -22.55 3.35 -13.36
C TYR A 299 -23.73 2.87 -12.52
N PRO A 300 -24.21 1.63 -12.72
CA PRO A 300 -25.32 1.07 -11.94
C PRO A 300 -25.04 1.11 -10.43
N LYS A 301 -26.09 1.32 -9.64
CA LYS A 301 -26.04 1.37 -8.17
C LYS A 301 -25.29 0.18 -7.58
N GLU A 302 -25.54 -1.02 -8.09
CA GLU A 302 -24.92 -2.28 -7.66
C GLU A 302 -23.41 -2.30 -7.89
N MET A 303 -22.97 -1.72 -9.02
CA MET A 303 -21.53 -1.60 -9.33
C MET A 303 -20.84 -0.70 -8.31
N ILE A 304 -21.40 0.49 -8.04
CA ILE A 304 -20.85 1.45 -7.07
C ILE A 304 -20.78 0.80 -5.68
N LEU A 305 -21.85 0.13 -5.24
CA LEU A 305 -21.87 -0.57 -3.97
C LEU A 305 -20.83 -1.70 -3.89
N LYS A 306 -20.68 -2.49 -4.94
CA LYS A 306 -19.65 -3.55 -5.01
C LYS A 306 -18.25 -2.95 -4.91
N LEU A 307 -17.95 -1.87 -5.61
CA LEU A 307 -16.66 -1.18 -5.54
C LEU A 307 -16.42 -0.63 -4.14
N TYR A 308 -17.42 0.02 -3.53
CA TYR A 308 -17.32 0.53 -2.17
C TYR A 308 -17.02 -0.59 -1.15
N LEU A 309 -17.68 -1.73 -1.23
CA LEU A 309 -17.47 -2.86 -0.32
C LEU A 309 -16.04 -3.41 -0.42
N ARG A 310 -15.40 -3.28 -1.57
CA ARG A 310 -14.00 -3.67 -1.75
C ARG A 310 -13.01 -2.74 -1.04
N ARG A 311 -13.44 -1.56 -0.57
CA ARG A 311 -12.61 -0.69 0.27
C ARG A 311 -11.92 -1.45 1.41
N TRP A 312 -12.61 -2.45 2.00
CA TRP A 312 -12.03 -3.28 3.05
C TRP A 312 -10.71 -3.98 2.68
N GLU A 313 -10.41 -4.09 1.40
CA GLU A 313 -9.18 -4.73 0.92
C GLU A 313 -7.92 -3.96 1.36
N ILE A 314 -8.00 -2.64 1.57
CA ILE A 314 -6.87 -1.86 2.10
C ILE A 314 -6.55 -2.26 3.55
N GLU A 315 -7.57 -2.51 4.38
CA GLU A 315 -7.37 -2.99 5.76
C GLU A 315 -6.74 -4.40 5.78
N VAL A 316 -7.08 -5.23 4.78
CA VAL A 316 -6.43 -6.53 4.58
C VAL A 316 -4.97 -6.34 4.17
N SER A 317 -4.67 -5.38 3.28
CA SER A 317 -3.30 -5.08 2.88
C SER A 317 -2.45 -4.58 4.06
N PHE A 318 -3.02 -3.75 4.94
CA PHE A 318 -2.35 -3.32 6.17
C PHE A 318 -2.03 -4.49 7.11
N ARG A 319 -2.97 -5.42 7.27
CA ARG A 319 -2.73 -6.63 8.05
C ARG A 319 -1.64 -7.48 7.42
N ASP A 320 -1.65 -7.65 6.11
CA ASP A 320 -0.64 -8.42 5.39
C ASP A 320 0.75 -7.79 5.56
N MET A 321 0.87 -6.48 5.41
CA MET A 321 2.11 -5.75 5.62
C MET A 321 2.56 -5.75 7.09
N LYS A 322 1.69 -5.31 8.01
CA LYS A 322 2.07 -5.11 9.42
C LYS A 322 2.21 -6.40 10.18
N THR A 323 1.22 -7.29 10.10
CA THR A 323 1.17 -8.52 10.91
C THR A 323 1.93 -9.66 10.25
N THR A 324 1.68 -9.93 8.96
CA THR A 324 2.27 -11.10 8.28
C THR A 324 3.73 -10.85 7.92
N LEU A 325 4.03 -9.66 7.37
CA LEU A 325 5.39 -9.28 6.97
C LEU A 325 6.14 -8.50 8.06
N ARG A 326 5.48 -8.15 9.16
CA ARG A 326 6.04 -7.42 10.31
C ARG A 326 6.59 -6.03 9.98
N TYR A 327 5.87 -5.26 9.14
CA TYR A 327 6.25 -3.90 8.76
C TYR A 327 5.67 -2.81 9.67
N GLU A 328 5.17 -3.17 10.85
CA GLU A 328 4.64 -2.22 11.82
C GLU A 328 5.71 -1.28 12.36
N PHE A 329 6.93 -1.80 12.54
CA PHE A 329 8.07 -1.09 13.07
C PHE A 329 9.19 -1.00 12.04
N VAL A 330 9.57 0.22 11.65
CA VAL A 330 10.73 0.48 10.79
C VAL A 330 11.99 0.71 11.63
N ARG A 331 13.18 0.50 11.07
CA ARG A 331 14.46 0.54 11.78
C ARG A 331 15.29 1.78 11.46
N GLY A 332 14.83 2.63 10.55
CA GLY A 332 15.52 3.84 10.14
C GLY A 332 15.75 4.80 11.30
N GLN A 333 17.01 5.22 11.52
CA GLN A 333 17.39 6.13 12.60
C GLN A 333 17.33 7.60 12.21
N SER A 334 16.93 7.91 10.99
CA SER A 334 16.71 9.27 10.50
C SER A 334 15.48 9.30 9.58
N PRO A 335 14.82 10.45 9.43
CA PRO A 335 13.63 10.60 8.57
C PRO A 335 13.84 10.10 7.14
N ARG A 336 15.00 10.39 6.55
CA ARG A 336 15.37 9.89 5.24
C ARG A 336 15.42 8.37 5.18
N MET A 337 16.01 7.73 6.17
CA MET A 337 16.11 6.27 6.22
C MET A 337 14.77 5.60 6.52
N VAL A 338 13.92 6.23 7.34
CA VAL A 338 12.53 5.78 7.58
C VAL A 338 11.74 5.80 6.27
N LYS A 339 11.78 6.91 5.53
CA LYS A 339 11.10 7.04 4.22
C LYS A 339 11.62 5.99 3.24
N LEU A 340 12.94 5.83 3.11
CA LEU A 340 13.54 4.82 2.24
C LEU A 340 13.10 3.39 2.63
N GLU A 341 13.09 3.08 3.92
CA GLU A 341 12.73 1.75 4.40
C GLU A 341 11.26 1.43 4.11
N ILE A 342 10.36 2.41 4.26
CA ILE A 342 8.95 2.26 3.89
C ILE A 342 8.80 2.02 2.38
N GLU A 343 9.52 2.75 1.53
CA GLU A 343 9.49 2.53 0.08
C GLU A 343 10.02 1.14 -0.31
N ILE A 344 11.06 0.64 0.34
CA ILE A 344 11.56 -0.74 0.15
C ILE A 344 10.52 -1.78 0.59
N LEU A 345 9.83 -1.53 1.70
CA LEU A 345 8.76 -2.42 2.19
C LEU A 345 7.60 -2.48 1.18
N LEU A 346 7.23 -1.33 0.60
CA LEU A 346 6.21 -1.25 -0.44
C LEU A 346 6.67 -1.90 -1.74
N LEU A 347 7.92 -1.70 -2.15
CA LEU A 347 8.49 -2.39 -3.31
C LEU A 347 8.44 -3.91 -3.12
N ALA A 348 8.80 -4.43 -1.94
CA ALA A 348 8.70 -5.85 -1.63
C ALA A 348 7.25 -6.35 -1.68
N TYR A 349 6.31 -5.59 -1.12
CA TYR A 349 4.89 -5.92 -1.16
C TYR A 349 4.34 -5.93 -2.59
N ASN A 350 4.63 -4.88 -3.38
CA ASN A 350 4.17 -4.77 -4.76
C ASN A 350 4.78 -5.84 -5.67
N LEU A 351 6.03 -6.22 -5.44
CA LEU A 351 6.65 -7.34 -6.15
C LEU A 351 5.90 -8.66 -5.88
N MET A 352 5.53 -8.93 -4.64
CA MET A 352 4.71 -10.11 -4.32
C MET A 352 3.34 -10.03 -4.99
N ARG A 353 2.65 -8.88 -4.96
CA ARG A 353 1.35 -8.69 -5.61
C ARG A 353 1.44 -8.84 -7.11
N TYR A 354 2.49 -8.32 -7.72
CA TYR A 354 2.74 -8.50 -9.14
C TYR A 354 2.90 -9.99 -9.51
N VAL A 355 3.73 -10.74 -8.76
CA VAL A 355 3.91 -12.18 -8.99
C VAL A 355 2.58 -12.94 -8.86
N MET A 356 1.79 -12.60 -7.84
CA MET A 356 0.44 -13.16 -7.66
C MET A 356 -0.50 -12.84 -8.83
N SER A 357 -0.50 -11.60 -9.31
CA SER A 357 -1.32 -11.18 -10.45
C SER A 357 -0.93 -11.91 -11.74
N ARG A 358 0.36 -12.15 -11.96
CA ARG A 358 0.85 -12.96 -13.09
C ARG A 358 0.39 -14.41 -13.01
N GLY A 359 0.33 -14.97 -11.80
CA GLY A 359 -0.16 -16.34 -11.55
C GLY A 359 -1.68 -16.49 -11.64
N GLY A 360 -2.41 -15.42 -11.40
CA GLY A 360 -3.89 -15.42 -11.36
C GLY A 360 -4.58 -14.87 -12.60
N LYS A 361 -3.86 -14.59 -13.69
CA LYS A 361 -4.43 -14.02 -14.91
C LYS A 361 -5.55 -14.91 -15.47
N GLY A 362 -6.77 -14.41 -15.45
CA GLY A 362 -7.96 -15.12 -15.93
C GLY A 362 -8.76 -15.87 -14.86
N SER A 363 -8.30 -15.97 -13.63
CA SER A 363 -8.99 -16.69 -12.55
C SER A 363 -9.50 -15.77 -11.45
N GLN A 364 -10.67 -15.18 -11.66
CA GLN A 364 -11.37 -14.48 -10.58
C GLN A 364 -11.63 -15.43 -9.40
N GLY A 365 -11.14 -15.09 -8.21
CA GLY A 365 -11.38 -15.83 -6.98
C GLY A 365 -10.23 -16.72 -6.50
N ILE A 366 -9.13 -16.88 -7.23
CA ILE A 366 -7.93 -17.54 -6.72
C ILE A 366 -7.25 -16.64 -5.70
N ARG A 367 -6.86 -17.22 -4.57
CA ARG A 367 -6.14 -16.53 -3.50
C ARG A 367 -4.82 -17.22 -3.23
N PHE A 368 -3.76 -16.44 -3.24
CA PHE A 368 -2.43 -16.88 -2.87
C PHE A 368 -2.09 -16.43 -1.44
N GLY A 369 -1.27 -17.21 -0.77
CA GLY A 369 -0.79 -16.88 0.57
C GLY A 369 0.30 -15.81 0.50
N ILE A 370 0.15 -14.70 1.24
CA ILE A 370 1.18 -13.64 1.25
C ILE A 370 2.49 -14.14 1.89
N ALA A 371 2.42 -15.01 2.90
CA ALA A 371 3.59 -15.54 3.58
C ALA A 371 4.38 -16.52 2.69
N SER A 372 3.70 -17.43 1.98
CA SER A 372 4.33 -18.38 1.06
C SER A 372 4.89 -17.66 -0.17
N THR A 373 4.17 -16.68 -0.72
CA THR A 373 4.69 -15.84 -1.81
C THR A 373 5.92 -15.07 -1.35
N SER A 374 5.93 -14.54 -0.12
CA SER A 374 7.12 -13.87 0.44
C SER A 374 8.33 -14.82 0.51
N ALA A 375 8.12 -16.08 0.92
CA ALA A 375 9.18 -17.09 0.94
C ALA A 375 9.69 -17.40 -0.46
N ALA A 376 8.80 -17.58 -1.44
CA ALA A 376 9.16 -17.83 -2.83
C ALA A 376 9.95 -16.68 -3.46
N VAL A 377 9.49 -15.43 -3.27
CA VAL A 377 10.18 -14.23 -3.76
C VAL A 377 11.55 -14.07 -3.09
N LYS A 378 11.65 -14.34 -1.79
CA LYS A 378 12.94 -14.33 -1.07
C LYS A 378 13.93 -15.34 -1.66
N SER A 379 13.48 -16.57 -1.93
CA SER A 379 14.31 -17.60 -2.57
C SER A 379 14.71 -17.19 -4.00
N PHE A 380 13.81 -16.59 -4.75
CA PHE A 380 14.11 -16.02 -6.07
C PHE A 380 15.20 -14.94 -5.98
N LEU A 381 15.09 -13.98 -5.05
CA LEU A 381 16.08 -12.91 -4.89
C LEU A 381 17.46 -13.43 -4.47
N SER A 382 17.54 -14.58 -3.75
CA SER A 382 18.83 -15.18 -3.38
C SER A 382 19.53 -15.84 -4.57
N VAL A 383 18.80 -16.26 -5.57
CA VAL A 383 19.34 -16.95 -6.75
C VAL A 383 19.58 -16.00 -7.91
N ILE A 384 18.74 -14.94 -8.04
CA ILE A 384 18.71 -14.10 -9.25
C ILE A 384 20.03 -13.35 -9.48
N GLN A 385 20.75 -12.96 -8.43
CA GLN A 385 22.04 -12.30 -8.57
C GLN A 385 23.09 -13.23 -9.19
N SER A 386 23.11 -14.50 -8.76
CA SER A 386 23.97 -15.52 -9.35
C SER A 386 23.60 -15.82 -10.80
N VAL A 387 22.29 -15.92 -11.10
CA VAL A 387 21.79 -16.13 -12.48
C VAL A 387 22.18 -14.97 -13.39
N TYR A 388 22.02 -13.72 -12.90
CA TYR A 388 22.38 -12.53 -13.67
C TYR A 388 23.88 -12.48 -14.01
N ARG A 389 24.74 -12.75 -13.03
CA ARG A 389 26.22 -12.76 -13.25
C ARG A 389 26.68 -13.86 -14.19
N SER A 390 25.98 -14.99 -14.21
CA SER A 390 26.29 -16.09 -15.12
C SER A 390 25.77 -15.87 -16.55
N GLY A 391 25.17 -14.72 -16.87
CA GLY A 391 24.58 -14.44 -18.17
C GLY A 391 23.37 -15.31 -18.52
N ARG A 392 22.83 -16.07 -17.55
CA ARG A 392 21.67 -16.94 -17.76
C ARG A 392 20.38 -16.13 -17.80
N SER A 393 19.39 -16.65 -18.51
CA SER A 393 18.06 -16.01 -18.64
C SER A 393 17.33 -15.89 -17.31
N CYS A 394 17.18 -14.66 -16.81
CA CYS A 394 16.35 -14.34 -15.66
C CYS A 394 14.86 -14.66 -15.91
N ALA A 395 14.42 -14.68 -17.17
CA ALA A 395 13.06 -15.02 -17.57
C ALA A 395 12.64 -16.42 -17.11
N ARG A 396 13.52 -17.41 -17.26
CA ARG A 396 13.26 -18.79 -16.81
C ARG A 396 13.16 -18.86 -15.28
N ALA A 397 14.02 -18.14 -14.57
CA ALA A 397 13.97 -18.08 -13.10
C ALA A 397 12.67 -17.43 -12.62
N PHE A 398 12.23 -16.35 -13.28
CA PHE A 398 10.96 -15.69 -12.97
C PHE A 398 9.74 -16.58 -13.27
N SER A 399 9.73 -17.29 -14.40
CA SER A 399 8.66 -18.26 -14.71
C SER A 399 8.54 -19.36 -13.64
N ARG A 400 9.67 -19.84 -13.13
CA ARG A 400 9.70 -20.80 -12.01
C ARG A 400 9.15 -20.20 -10.71
N LEU A 401 9.43 -18.92 -10.43
CA LEU A 401 8.87 -18.21 -9.29
C LEU A 401 7.34 -18.14 -9.40
N VAL A 402 6.80 -17.73 -10.55
CA VAL A 402 5.35 -17.68 -10.76
C VAL A 402 4.72 -19.06 -10.59
N ALA A 403 5.34 -20.11 -11.18
CA ALA A 403 4.87 -21.49 -11.04
C ALA A 403 4.84 -21.96 -9.57
N ALA A 404 5.87 -21.64 -8.79
CA ALA A 404 5.92 -21.97 -7.37
C ALA A 404 4.82 -21.28 -6.56
N VAL A 405 4.48 -20.02 -6.88
CA VAL A 405 3.39 -19.29 -6.22
C VAL A 405 2.02 -19.86 -6.62
N VAL A 406 1.84 -20.21 -7.89
CA VAL A 406 0.60 -20.79 -8.41
C VAL A 406 0.31 -22.17 -7.80
N SER A 407 1.34 -22.96 -7.50
CA SER A 407 1.16 -24.28 -6.86
C SER A 407 0.64 -24.19 -5.41
N ASP A 408 0.70 -23.00 -4.77
CA ASP A 408 0.29 -22.79 -3.37
C ASP A 408 -0.99 -21.94 -3.26
N VAL A 409 -2.07 -22.43 -3.85
CA VAL A 409 -3.38 -21.79 -3.80
C VAL A 409 -4.05 -22.00 -2.45
N LEU A 410 -4.51 -20.92 -1.83
CA LEU A 410 -5.26 -21.00 -0.59
C LEU A 410 -6.64 -21.61 -0.82
N PRO A 411 -7.05 -22.61 0.00
CA PRO A 411 -8.37 -23.21 -0.12
C PRO A 411 -9.47 -22.18 0.11
N ARG A 412 -10.64 -22.37 -0.55
CA ARG A 412 -11.81 -21.53 -0.31
C ARG A 412 -12.26 -21.69 1.14
N ARG A 413 -12.29 -20.58 1.88
CA ARG A 413 -12.83 -20.58 3.24
C ARG A 413 -14.33 -20.88 3.20
N LYS A 414 -14.79 -21.85 4.00
CA LYS A 414 -16.22 -22.09 4.22
C LYS A 414 -16.86 -20.80 4.75
N ARG A 415 -18.01 -20.42 4.19
CA ARG A 415 -18.81 -19.28 4.69
C ARG A 415 -19.25 -19.58 6.12
N ARG A 416 -19.14 -18.59 6.99
CA ARG A 416 -19.61 -18.74 8.37
C ARG A 416 -21.13 -18.82 8.41
N PRO A 417 -21.71 -19.74 9.20
CA PRO A 417 -23.14 -19.83 9.33
C PRO A 417 -23.73 -18.75 10.26
N TYR A 418 -22.93 -18.18 11.19
CA TYR A 418 -23.41 -17.25 12.23
C TYR A 418 -22.70 -15.91 12.20
N VAL A 419 -23.37 -14.89 12.75
CA VAL A 419 -22.80 -13.55 12.99
C VAL A 419 -21.73 -13.66 14.08
N ARG A 420 -20.61 -12.97 13.92
CA ARG A 420 -19.57 -12.88 14.96
C ARG A 420 -20.11 -12.15 16.19
N ALA A 421 -19.75 -12.63 17.36
CA ALA A 421 -19.87 -11.84 18.59
C ALA A 421 -19.13 -10.52 18.43
N VAL A 422 -19.66 -9.45 19.04
CA VAL A 422 -18.99 -8.15 19.08
C VAL A 422 -17.71 -8.33 19.89
N LYS A 423 -16.56 -8.27 19.22
CA LYS A 423 -15.26 -8.32 19.90
C LYS A 423 -15.06 -6.99 20.60
N ARG A 424 -14.99 -6.98 21.92
CA ARG A 424 -14.54 -5.81 22.67
C ARG A 424 -13.11 -5.49 22.24
N ARG A 425 -12.79 -4.20 22.03
CA ARG A 425 -11.41 -3.79 21.76
C ARG A 425 -10.56 -4.24 22.95
N PRO A 426 -9.38 -4.85 22.72
CA PRO A 426 -8.44 -5.11 23.82
C PRO A 426 -8.15 -3.77 24.52
N LYS A 427 -8.06 -3.79 25.85
CA LYS A 427 -7.58 -2.62 26.56
C LYS A 427 -6.18 -2.29 26.06
N PRO A 428 -5.84 -1.03 25.78
CA PRO A 428 -4.48 -0.66 25.42
C PRO A 428 -3.56 -1.04 26.61
N TYR A 429 -2.33 -1.45 26.29
CA TYR A 429 -1.32 -1.60 27.33
C TYR A 429 -1.15 -0.26 28.05
N PRO A 430 -0.94 -0.27 29.39
CA PRO A 430 -0.66 0.96 30.13
C PRO A 430 0.59 1.63 29.51
N LEU A 431 0.54 2.95 29.36
CA LEU A 431 1.69 3.73 28.91
C LEU A 431 2.77 3.67 29.97
N LEU A 432 4.03 3.68 29.55
CA LEU A 432 5.15 3.84 30.47
C LEU A 432 5.00 5.18 31.20
N THR A 433 5.16 5.15 32.53
CA THR A 433 5.07 6.31 33.39
C THR A 433 6.42 6.97 33.65
N LYS A 434 7.51 6.21 33.44
CA LYS A 434 8.90 6.64 33.59
C LYS A 434 9.67 6.40 32.26
N PRO A 435 10.76 7.10 32.00
CA PRO A 435 11.69 6.81 30.90
C PRO A 435 12.20 5.36 30.97
N ARG A 436 12.42 4.73 29.80
CA ARG A 436 12.84 3.31 29.70
C ARG A 436 14.11 2.99 30.50
N GLY A 437 15.08 3.91 30.49
CA GLY A 437 16.33 3.73 31.25
C GLY A 437 16.15 3.60 32.77
N GLU A 438 15.08 4.15 33.31
CA GLU A 438 14.79 4.04 34.75
C GLU A 438 14.26 2.65 35.12
N TYR A 439 13.55 1.96 34.20
CA TYR A 439 13.10 0.58 34.48
C TYR A 439 14.25 -0.42 34.39
N ALA A 440 15.23 -0.21 33.51
CA ALA A 440 16.40 -1.08 33.41
C ALA A 440 17.27 -1.08 34.66
N SER A 441 17.25 0.00 35.47
CA SER A 441 17.97 0.09 36.72
C SER A 441 17.27 -0.59 37.93
N GLU A 442 15.96 -0.87 37.82
CA GLU A 442 15.18 -1.56 38.86
C GLU A 442 15.27 -3.10 38.77
N GLU A 443 15.53 -3.65 37.56
CA GLU A 443 15.66 -5.12 37.34
C GLU A 443 17.04 -5.67 37.71
N VAL A 444 18.01 -4.84 38.01
CA VAL A 444 19.41 -5.23 38.39
C VAL A 444 19.63 -5.21 39.91
N LYS A 445 18.61 -5.02 40.69
CA LYS A 445 18.62 -5.20 42.14
C LYS A 445 17.88 -6.46 42.52
#